data_2e899b23852941c16646394806d8b772
#
_entry.id   2e899b23852941c16646394806d8b772
#
_cell.length_a   1.000
_cell.length_b   1.000
_cell.length_c   1.000
_cell.angle_alpha   90.00
_cell.angle_beta   90.00
_cell.angle_gamma   90.00
#
_symmetry.space_group_name_H-M   'P 1'
#
loop_
_entity.id
_entity.type
_entity.pdbx_description
1 polymer ?
#
loop_
_entity_poly.entity_id
_entity_poly.type
_entity_poly.pdbx_seq_one_letter_code
_entity_poly.pdbx_strand_id
1 'polypeptide(L)'
;MFDTFGTAQANQRVLASTNASQVYATIAVSGIQRALNEGDAKVIDLITAEARGIAEDLKQDVGTQLYGDGTGNSSKDILGLIAATDDTTTVTTYLNISRSTYTQWRGTRTAQSGSLSLANLASDFDAAQIGSDAPTLFVTTPAVFSIYEALFTPTVQHQLSFSGYDMQTVDGVVKGGQVAAGTGFRSLYFRGVPFVADEK
;
A
#
# COMPACT_ATOMS: atom_id res chain seq x y z
N MET A 1 36.15 -44.08 -8.81
CA MET A 1 34.93 -43.72 -9.53
C MET A 1 34.91 -42.21 -9.54
N PHE A 2 35.15 -41.60 -10.68
CA PHE A 2 35.16 -40.11 -10.77
C PHE A 2 33.74 -39.68 -11.13
N ASP A 3 33.12 -38.89 -10.24
CA ASP A 3 31.81 -38.37 -10.49
C ASP A 3 31.91 -37.17 -11.43
N THR A 4 31.03 -37.08 -12.41
CA THR A 4 31.00 -35.97 -13.36
C THR A 4 30.29 -34.80 -12.73
N PHE A 5 30.97 -33.67 -12.57
CA PHE A 5 30.33 -32.44 -12.15
C PHE A 5 29.31 -32.01 -13.22
N GLY A 6 28.07 -31.84 -12.78
CA GLY A 6 27.02 -31.34 -13.67
C GLY A 6 27.37 -29.91 -14.15
N THR A 7 27.59 -29.78 -15.46
CA THR A 7 27.91 -28.51 -16.12
C THR A 7 26.66 -27.73 -16.54
N ALA A 8 25.47 -28.14 -16.08
CA ALA A 8 24.25 -27.41 -16.37
C ALA A 8 24.29 -26.05 -15.70
N GLN A 9 24.46 -25.00 -16.47
CA GLN A 9 24.40 -23.62 -16.02
C GLN A 9 22.98 -23.32 -15.60
N ALA A 10 22.72 -23.19 -14.29
CA ALA A 10 21.44 -22.76 -13.77
C ALA A 10 21.25 -21.27 -14.11
N ASN A 11 20.53 -20.98 -15.18
CA ASN A 11 20.16 -19.62 -15.51
C ASN A 11 19.03 -19.17 -14.57
N GLN A 12 19.39 -18.51 -13.48
CA GLN A 12 18.47 -18.03 -12.45
C GLN A 12 17.95 -16.62 -12.73
N ARG A 13 18.24 -16.06 -13.89
CA ARG A 13 17.82 -14.71 -14.25
C ARG A 13 16.63 -14.75 -15.18
N VAL A 14 15.56 -14.07 -14.80
CA VAL A 14 14.36 -13.89 -15.63
C VAL A 14 14.10 -12.40 -15.78
N LEU A 15 13.71 -11.98 -16.97
CA LEU A 15 13.38 -10.59 -17.26
C LEU A 15 11.94 -10.30 -16.80
N ALA A 16 11.78 -9.35 -15.89
CA ALA A 16 10.49 -8.77 -15.57
C ALA A 16 10.15 -7.68 -16.59
N SER A 17 8.94 -7.71 -17.12
CA SER A 17 8.45 -6.71 -18.05
C SER A 17 7.01 -6.36 -17.76
N THR A 18 6.66 -5.09 -17.95
CA THR A 18 5.28 -4.60 -17.85
C THR A 18 5.05 -3.48 -18.85
N ASN A 19 3.80 -3.28 -19.22
CA ASN A 19 3.40 -2.13 -20.02
C ASN A 19 3.15 -0.92 -19.10
N ALA A 20 3.38 0.28 -19.62
CA ALA A 20 3.02 1.50 -18.90
C ALA A 20 1.48 1.67 -18.93
N SER A 21 0.89 1.85 -17.76
CA SER A 21 -0.52 2.20 -17.61
C SER A 21 -0.67 3.72 -17.64
N GLN A 22 -1.76 4.20 -18.26
CA GLN A 22 -2.11 5.62 -18.28
C GLN A 22 -3.48 5.82 -17.65
N VAL A 23 -3.55 6.76 -16.74
CA VAL A 23 -4.81 7.21 -16.14
C VAL A 23 -5.11 8.61 -16.65
N TYR A 24 -6.33 8.84 -17.10
CA TYR A 24 -6.76 10.16 -17.58
C TYR A 24 -8.19 10.45 -17.12
N ALA A 25 -8.47 11.72 -16.97
CA ALA A 25 -9.82 12.19 -16.69
C ALA A 25 -10.19 13.32 -17.66
N THR A 26 -11.47 13.40 -18.01
CA THR A 26 -11.98 14.41 -18.96
C THR A 26 -12.95 15.34 -18.28
N ILE A 27 -12.85 16.63 -18.58
CA ILE A 27 -13.79 17.65 -18.13
C ILE A 27 -14.79 17.89 -19.26
N ALA A 28 -16.07 17.71 -18.95
CA ALA A 28 -17.16 18.02 -19.89
C ALA A 28 -18.09 19.05 -19.24
N VAL A 29 -18.16 20.23 -19.79
CA VAL A 29 -19.08 21.29 -19.38
C VAL A 29 -20.11 21.49 -20.47
N SER A 30 -21.41 21.41 -20.16
CA SER A 30 -22.46 21.61 -21.14
C SER A 30 -22.56 23.09 -21.54
N GLY A 31 -22.95 23.35 -22.80
CA GLY A 31 -23.15 24.72 -23.28
C GLY A 31 -24.20 25.49 -22.46
N ILE A 32 -25.23 24.82 -21.94
CA ILE A 32 -26.28 25.41 -21.11
C ILE A 32 -25.67 25.82 -19.75
N GLN A 33 -24.89 24.97 -19.11
CA GLN A 33 -24.21 25.30 -17.86
C GLN A 33 -23.29 26.50 -18.01
N ARG A 34 -22.56 26.54 -19.15
CA ARG A 34 -21.69 27.68 -19.46
C ARG A 34 -22.51 28.98 -19.63
N ALA A 35 -23.58 28.93 -20.39
CA ALA A 35 -24.44 30.10 -20.66
C ALA A 35 -25.14 30.61 -19.38
N LEU A 36 -25.54 29.71 -18.45
CA LEU A 36 -26.12 30.10 -17.16
C LEU A 36 -25.11 30.70 -16.18
N ASN A 37 -23.83 30.38 -16.35
CA ASN A 37 -22.75 30.84 -15.48
C ASN A 37 -21.86 31.90 -16.15
N GLU A 38 -22.40 32.66 -17.13
CA GLU A 38 -21.68 33.71 -17.87
C GLU A 38 -22.20 35.10 -17.49
N GLY A 39 -21.31 36.11 -17.50
CA GLY A 39 -21.65 37.51 -17.24
C GLY A 39 -21.50 37.93 -15.78
N ASP A 40 -22.14 39.06 -15.42
CA ASP A 40 -22.06 39.68 -14.09
C ASP A 40 -22.68 38.83 -12.97
N ALA A 41 -23.48 37.82 -13.32
CA ALA A 41 -24.10 36.86 -12.39
C ALA A 41 -23.23 35.61 -12.14
N LYS A 42 -22.00 35.58 -12.63
CA LYS A 42 -21.08 34.47 -12.39
C LYS A 42 -20.75 34.35 -10.90
N VAL A 43 -21.33 33.36 -10.24
CA VAL A 43 -21.13 33.09 -8.81
C VAL A 43 -19.96 32.16 -8.56
N ILE A 44 -19.72 31.23 -9.50
CA ILE A 44 -18.72 30.17 -9.36
C ILE A 44 -17.91 30.08 -10.65
N ASP A 45 -16.60 29.92 -10.53
CA ASP A 45 -15.78 29.48 -11.65
C ASP A 45 -16.01 27.99 -11.88
N LEU A 46 -16.99 27.69 -12.74
CA LEU A 46 -17.43 26.33 -13.03
C LEU A 46 -16.29 25.43 -13.49
N ILE A 47 -15.41 25.94 -14.36
CA ILE A 47 -14.28 25.18 -14.88
C ILE A 47 -13.29 24.84 -13.77
N THR A 48 -13.01 25.79 -12.90
CA THR A 48 -12.10 25.56 -11.75
C THR A 48 -12.72 24.59 -10.74
N ALA A 49 -14.04 24.67 -10.50
CA ALA A 49 -14.74 23.75 -9.60
C ALA A 49 -14.73 22.31 -10.14
N GLU A 50 -15.06 22.15 -11.43
CA GLU A 50 -15.03 20.84 -12.10
C GLU A 50 -13.59 20.26 -12.16
N ALA A 51 -12.60 21.10 -12.44
CA ALA A 51 -11.20 20.66 -12.47
C ALA A 51 -10.73 20.15 -11.09
N ARG A 52 -11.16 20.78 -9.99
CA ARG A 52 -10.87 20.30 -8.63
C ARG A 52 -11.58 18.98 -8.33
N GLY A 53 -12.86 18.87 -8.69
CA GLY A 53 -13.61 17.63 -8.51
C GLY A 53 -12.94 16.44 -9.22
N ILE A 54 -12.63 16.63 -10.50
CA ILE A 54 -11.96 15.59 -11.30
C ILE A 54 -10.56 15.26 -10.77
N ALA A 55 -9.83 16.23 -10.24
CA ALA A 55 -8.51 15.98 -9.65
C ALA A 55 -8.63 15.08 -8.40
N GLU A 56 -9.65 15.28 -7.57
CA GLU A 56 -9.91 14.41 -6.41
C GLU A 56 -10.39 13.01 -6.85
N ASP A 57 -11.28 12.92 -7.84
CA ASP A 57 -11.73 11.63 -8.39
C ASP A 57 -10.54 10.84 -8.97
N LEU A 58 -9.68 11.49 -9.75
CA LEU A 58 -8.48 10.87 -10.31
C LEU A 58 -7.54 10.36 -9.22
N LYS A 59 -7.36 11.13 -8.16
CA LYS A 59 -6.56 10.72 -7.00
C LYS A 59 -7.13 9.49 -6.30
N GLN A 60 -8.46 9.43 -6.14
CA GLN A 60 -9.13 8.26 -5.55
C GLN A 60 -9.02 7.03 -6.45
N ASP A 61 -9.18 7.20 -7.76
CA ASP A 61 -9.03 6.11 -8.73
C ASP A 61 -7.63 5.53 -8.71
N VAL A 62 -6.61 6.39 -8.75
CA VAL A 62 -5.20 5.95 -8.65
C VAL A 62 -4.94 5.26 -7.32
N GLY A 63 -5.45 5.79 -6.21
CA GLY A 63 -5.37 5.15 -4.89
C GLY A 63 -5.99 3.75 -4.90
N THR A 64 -7.17 3.60 -5.48
CA THR A 64 -7.86 2.29 -5.60
C THR A 64 -7.06 1.31 -6.46
N GLN A 65 -6.53 1.76 -7.60
CA GLN A 65 -5.73 0.92 -8.49
C GLN A 65 -4.40 0.49 -7.85
N LEU A 66 -3.78 1.32 -7.01
CA LEU A 66 -2.55 0.96 -6.29
C LEU A 66 -2.73 -0.23 -5.35
N TYR A 67 -3.92 -0.42 -4.79
CA TYR A 67 -4.26 -1.60 -3.98
C TYR A 67 -4.86 -2.74 -4.78
N GLY A 68 -5.19 -2.53 -6.06
CA GLY A 68 -5.82 -3.50 -6.94
C GLY A 68 -4.90 -4.64 -7.41
N ASP A 69 -5.49 -5.54 -8.17
CA ASP A 69 -4.81 -6.67 -8.83
C ASP A 69 -4.43 -6.39 -10.30
N GLY A 70 -4.83 -5.23 -10.84
CA GLY A 70 -4.56 -4.83 -12.21
C GLY A 70 -5.51 -5.45 -13.25
N THR A 71 -6.56 -6.19 -12.84
CA THR A 71 -7.50 -6.82 -13.78
C THR A 71 -8.61 -5.89 -14.24
N GLY A 72 -8.82 -4.77 -13.57
CA GLY A 72 -9.82 -3.77 -13.92
C GLY A 72 -9.61 -3.17 -15.32
N ASN A 73 -10.64 -2.53 -15.84
CA ASN A 73 -10.62 -1.85 -17.13
C ASN A 73 -10.02 -2.70 -18.28
N SER A 74 -10.42 -3.99 -18.34
CA SER A 74 -9.85 -4.95 -19.30
C SER A 74 -8.33 -5.15 -19.19
N SER A 75 -7.84 -5.26 -17.96
CA SER A 75 -6.41 -5.45 -17.62
C SER A 75 -5.50 -4.28 -18.06
N LYS A 76 -6.03 -3.06 -18.02
CA LYS A 76 -5.30 -1.84 -18.30
C LYS A 76 -4.97 -1.01 -17.06
N ASP A 77 -5.55 -1.40 -15.91
CA ASP A 77 -5.27 -0.76 -14.65
C ASP A 77 -3.82 -0.97 -14.19
N ILE A 78 -3.39 -0.18 -13.23
CA ILE A 78 -2.07 -0.30 -12.63
C ILE A 78 -1.96 -1.63 -11.89
N LEU A 79 -0.86 -2.35 -12.06
CA LEU A 79 -0.56 -3.54 -11.26
C LEU A 79 -0.26 -3.10 -9.82
N GLY A 80 -1.25 -3.24 -8.95
CA GLY A 80 -1.19 -2.76 -7.58
C GLY A 80 -0.59 -3.76 -6.60
N LEU A 81 -0.74 -3.47 -5.31
CA LEU A 81 -0.17 -4.25 -4.21
C LEU A 81 -0.72 -5.68 -4.14
N ILE A 82 -2.01 -5.89 -4.42
CA ILE A 82 -2.58 -7.25 -4.48
C ILE A 82 -1.87 -8.06 -5.55
N ALA A 83 -1.63 -7.48 -6.74
CA ALA A 83 -0.86 -8.17 -7.77
C ALA A 83 0.58 -8.46 -7.33
N ALA A 84 1.22 -7.54 -6.62
CA ALA A 84 2.62 -7.69 -6.20
C ALA A 84 2.81 -8.74 -5.11
N THR A 85 1.90 -8.82 -4.13
CA THR A 85 2.02 -9.65 -2.93
C THR A 85 1.27 -10.98 -3.00
N ASP A 86 0.58 -11.28 -4.09
CA ASP A 86 -0.22 -12.49 -4.23
C ASP A 86 0.61 -13.78 -4.24
N ASP A 87 0.02 -14.85 -3.71
CA ASP A 87 0.60 -16.18 -3.61
C ASP A 87 0.30 -17.13 -4.78
N THR A 88 -0.35 -16.66 -5.83
CA THR A 88 -0.94 -17.36 -6.98
C THR A 88 -2.45 -17.59 -6.89
N THR A 89 -3.09 -17.17 -5.83
CA THR A 89 -4.55 -17.36 -5.66
C THR A 89 -5.33 -16.49 -6.63
N THR A 90 -4.93 -15.24 -6.80
CA THR A 90 -5.61 -14.27 -7.67
C THR A 90 -4.80 -13.98 -8.93
N VAL A 91 -3.49 -13.79 -8.79
CA VAL A 91 -2.59 -13.40 -9.88
C VAL A 91 -1.49 -14.43 -10.07
N THR A 92 -1.62 -15.27 -11.08
CA THR A 92 -0.64 -16.34 -11.38
C THR A 92 0.63 -15.84 -12.06
N THR A 93 0.54 -14.70 -12.74
CA THR A 93 1.67 -14.11 -13.49
C THR A 93 1.79 -12.63 -13.11
N TYR A 94 2.95 -12.23 -12.63
CA TYR A 94 3.25 -10.85 -12.25
C TYR A 94 4.50 -10.37 -12.98
N LEU A 95 4.42 -9.20 -13.63
CA LEU A 95 5.49 -8.64 -14.46
C LEU A 95 6.01 -9.63 -15.53
N ASN A 96 5.09 -10.36 -16.14
CA ASN A 96 5.39 -11.42 -17.13
C ASN A 96 6.19 -12.61 -16.58
N ILE A 97 6.30 -12.75 -15.26
CA ILE A 97 6.95 -13.89 -14.60
C ILE A 97 5.87 -14.80 -14.01
N SER A 98 5.89 -16.08 -14.38
CA SER A 98 4.99 -17.08 -13.83
C SER A 98 5.41 -17.46 -12.41
N ARG A 99 4.52 -17.22 -11.45
CA ARG A 99 4.69 -17.58 -10.04
C ARG A 99 4.61 -19.10 -9.80
N SER A 100 3.99 -19.85 -10.70
CA SER A 100 3.96 -21.30 -10.62
C SER A 100 5.32 -21.90 -10.91
N THR A 101 6.10 -21.30 -11.82
CA THR A 101 7.44 -21.73 -12.19
C THR A 101 8.50 -21.19 -11.23
N TYR A 102 8.35 -19.92 -10.83
CA TYR A 102 9.30 -19.20 -9.97
C TYR A 102 8.67 -18.93 -8.61
N THR A 103 8.74 -19.92 -7.72
CA THR A 103 8.09 -19.87 -6.40
C THR A 103 8.63 -18.76 -5.49
N GLN A 104 9.88 -18.36 -5.66
CA GLN A 104 10.49 -17.23 -4.96
C GLN A 104 9.89 -15.87 -5.34
N TRP A 105 9.07 -15.82 -6.39
CA TRP A 105 8.34 -14.62 -6.85
C TRP A 105 6.94 -14.53 -6.26
N ARG A 106 6.60 -15.41 -5.32
CA ARG A 106 5.31 -15.41 -4.62
C ARG A 106 5.39 -14.56 -3.37
N GLY A 107 4.31 -13.84 -3.09
CA GLY A 107 4.07 -13.31 -1.77
C GLY A 107 3.61 -14.39 -0.80
N THR A 108 3.59 -14.06 0.49
CA THR A 108 2.98 -14.90 1.51
C THR A 108 1.59 -14.34 1.82
N ARG A 109 0.57 -15.18 1.69
CA ARG A 109 -0.81 -14.83 2.01
C ARG A 109 -1.35 -15.79 3.06
N THR A 110 -1.73 -15.27 4.21
CA THR A 110 -2.32 -16.05 5.29
C THR A 110 -3.80 -15.71 5.40
N ALA A 111 -4.67 -16.70 5.20
CA ALA A 111 -6.09 -16.53 5.43
C ALA A 111 -6.35 -16.63 6.95
N GLN A 112 -6.58 -15.50 7.59
CA GLN A 112 -6.97 -15.46 9.01
C GLN A 112 -8.49 -15.59 9.10
N SER A 113 -8.96 -16.70 9.70
CA SER A 113 -10.36 -16.87 10.05
C SER A 113 -10.61 -16.33 11.46
N GLY A 114 -11.31 -15.20 11.56
CA GLY A 114 -11.67 -14.60 12.85
C GLY A 114 -11.13 -13.18 13.05
N SER A 115 -11.21 -12.71 14.29
CA SER A 115 -10.72 -11.36 14.64
C SER A 115 -9.20 -11.31 14.67
N LEU A 116 -8.65 -10.16 14.33
CA LEU A 116 -7.23 -9.88 14.48
C LEU A 116 -6.79 -10.12 15.92
N SER A 117 -5.68 -10.83 16.10
CA SER A 117 -5.03 -11.04 17.40
C SER A 117 -3.54 -10.73 17.31
N LEU A 118 -2.92 -10.40 18.43
CA LEU A 118 -1.47 -10.16 18.49
C LEU A 118 -0.67 -11.42 18.11
N ALA A 119 -1.21 -12.61 18.41
CA ALA A 119 -0.58 -13.88 18.05
C ALA A 119 -0.58 -14.10 16.53
N ASN A 120 -1.72 -13.81 15.85
CA ASN A 120 -1.83 -13.90 14.41
C ASN A 120 -0.89 -12.89 13.72
N LEU A 121 -0.89 -11.65 14.20
CA LEU A 121 0.00 -10.61 13.67
C LEU A 121 1.49 -10.97 13.86
N ALA A 122 1.85 -11.59 14.99
CA ALA A 122 3.21 -12.09 15.22
C ALA A 122 3.57 -13.22 14.24
N SER A 123 2.64 -14.15 14.02
CA SER A 123 2.84 -15.25 13.06
C SER A 123 3.01 -14.75 11.63
N ASP A 124 2.19 -13.76 11.22
CA ASP A 124 2.28 -13.19 9.88
C ASP A 124 3.58 -12.40 9.69
N PHE A 125 4.03 -11.69 10.73
CA PHE A 125 5.32 -11.01 10.74
C PHE A 125 6.47 -12.00 10.58
N ASP A 126 6.46 -13.08 11.35
CA ASP A 126 7.51 -14.11 11.32
C ASP A 126 7.50 -14.85 9.96
N ALA A 127 6.32 -15.08 9.37
CA ALA A 127 6.19 -15.69 8.04
C ALA A 127 6.66 -14.78 6.89
N ALA A 128 6.58 -13.47 7.07
CA ALA A 128 7.06 -12.49 6.10
C ALA A 128 8.56 -12.20 6.22
N GLN A 129 9.21 -12.64 7.29
CA GLN A 129 10.64 -12.46 7.49
C GLN A 129 11.43 -13.50 6.69
N ILE A 130 12.41 -13.05 5.91
CA ILE A 130 13.30 -13.91 5.13
C ILE A 130 14.75 -13.62 5.55
N GLY A 131 15.33 -14.55 6.30
CA GLY A 131 16.70 -14.39 6.81
C GLY A 131 16.84 -13.18 7.73
N SER A 132 17.64 -12.20 7.35
CA SER A 132 17.81 -10.93 8.08
C SER A 132 16.81 -9.84 7.67
N ASP A 133 16.06 -10.06 6.58
CA ASP A 133 15.13 -9.08 6.05
C ASP A 133 13.78 -9.22 6.75
N ALA A 134 13.41 -8.19 7.51
CA ALA A 134 12.14 -8.11 8.22
C ALA A 134 11.19 -7.11 7.54
N PRO A 135 9.88 -7.26 7.71
CA PRO A 135 8.91 -6.25 7.28
C PRO A 135 9.24 -4.88 7.84
N THR A 136 9.08 -3.85 7.02
CA THR A 136 9.40 -2.46 7.39
C THR A 136 8.16 -1.59 7.56
N LEU A 137 7.00 -2.05 7.11
CA LEU A 137 5.76 -1.31 7.12
C LEU A 137 4.56 -2.26 7.18
N PHE A 138 3.59 -1.93 8.04
CA PHE A 138 2.25 -2.50 8.00
C PHE A 138 1.28 -1.46 7.46
N VAL A 139 0.55 -1.83 6.42
CA VAL A 139 -0.53 -1.01 5.87
C VAL A 139 -1.85 -1.72 6.07
N THR A 140 -2.85 -1.01 6.56
CA THR A 140 -4.15 -1.58 6.87
C THR A 140 -5.27 -0.57 6.63
N THR A 141 -6.52 -1.06 6.66
CA THR A 141 -7.69 -0.18 6.63
C THR A 141 -7.94 0.44 8.02
N PRO A 142 -8.62 1.59 8.10
CA PRO A 142 -8.99 2.22 9.37
C PRO A 142 -9.76 1.29 10.31
N ALA A 143 -10.62 0.42 9.76
CA ALA A 143 -11.38 -0.56 10.53
C ALA A 143 -10.49 -1.56 11.26
N VAL A 144 -9.50 -2.14 10.56
CA VAL A 144 -8.53 -3.07 11.14
C VAL A 144 -7.60 -2.35 12.11
N PHE A 145 -7.23 -1.10 11.81
CA PHE A 145 -6.44 -0.26 12.71
C PHE A 145 -7.16 -0.05 14.06
N SER A 146 -8.46 0.23 14.03
CA SER A 146 -9.26 0.37 15.25
C SER A 146 -9.35 -0.94 16.06
N ILE A 147 -9.41 -2.10 15.39
CA ILE A 147 -9.35 -3.40 16.05
C ILE A 147 -7.98 -3.59 16.71
N TYR A 148 -6.90 -3.22 16.01
CA TYR A 148 -5.54 -3.29 16.55
C TYR A 148 -5.38 -2.38 17.78
N GLU A 149 -5.90 -1.15 17.71
CA GLU A 149 -5.93 -0.22 18.85
C GLU A 149 -6.68 -0.81 20.07
N ALA A 150 -7.81 -1.50 19.82
CA ALA A 150 -8.60 -2.14 20.87
C ALA A 150 -7.88 -3.32 21.54
N LEU A 151 -6.90 -3.95 20.90
CA LEU A 151 -6.08 -5.02 21.51
C LEU A 151 -5.16 -4.48 22.61
N PHE A 152 -4.87 -3.18 22.62
CA PHE A 152 -4.13 -2.51 23.68
C PHE A 152 -5.03 -1.96 24.79
N THR A 153 -6.15 -2.63 25.09
CA THR A 153 -7.07 -2.22 26.16
C THR A 153 -6.40 -2.11 27.53
N PRO A 154 -7.00 -1.33 28.47
CA PRO A 154 -6.34 -0.67 29.61
C PRO A 154 -5.81 -1.59 30.73
N THR A 155 -5.88 -2.91 30.60
CA THR A 155 -5.26 -3.83 31.55
C THR A 155 -3.73 -3.87 31.40
N VAL A 156 -3.21 -3.41 30.26
CA VAL A 156 -1.79 -3.20 30.02
C VAL A 156 -1.66 -1.83 29.36
N GLN A 157 -1.77 -0.77 30.14
CA GLN A 157 -1.28 0.52 29.69
C GLN A 157 0.24 0.41 29.54
N HIS A 158 0.68 -0.10 28.40
CA HIS A 158 2.00 0.26 27.94
C HIS A 158 1.93 1.76 27.68
N GLN A 159 2.31 2.54 28.67
CA GLN A 159 2.82 3.86 28.35
C GLN A 159 3.80 3.62 27.20
N LEU A 160 3.49 4.16 26.05
CA LEU A 160 4.47 4.39 25.01
C LEU A 160 5.46 5.40 25.59
N SER A 161 6.28 4.89 26.50
CA SER A 161 7.47 5.55 26.94
C SER A 161 8.37 5.53 25.71
N PHE A 162 8.45 6.66 25.04
CA PHE A 162 9.48 6.95 24.04
C PHE A 162 10.87 7.01 24.69
N SER A 163 11.10 6.20 25.71
CA SER A 163 12.36 6.03 26.41
C SER A 163 13.27 5.16 25.57
N GLY A 164 13.93 5.78 24.64
CA GLY A 164 14.94 5.10 23.81
C GLY A 164 15.32 5.86 22.56
N TYR A 165 14.54 6.82 22.17
CA TYR A 165 14.96 7.78 21.17
C TYR A 165 15.33 9.07 21.90
N ASP A 166 16.63 9.32 21.95
CA ASP A 166 17.19 10.56 22.40
C ASP A 166 16.47 11.71 21.68
N MET A 167 15.62 12.43 22.42
CA MET A 167 15.02 13.66 21.93
C MET A 167 16.13 14.70 21.83
N GLN A 168 17.00 14.58 20.84
CA GLN A 168 17.93 15.64 20.52
C GLN A 168 17.13 16.79 19.94
N THR A 169 16.81 17.74 20.80
CA THR A 169 16.38 19.06 20.41
C THR A 169 17.57 19.77 19.78
N VAL A 170 17.66 19.74 18.46
CA VAL A 170 18.50 20.66 17.71
C VAL A 170 17.56 21.75 17.17
N ASP A 171 17.80 22.99 17.62
CA ASP A 171 17.06 24.21 17.22
C ASP A 171 15.53 24.19 17.50
N GLY A 172 15.10 23.66 18.65
CA GLY A 172 13.69 23.71 19.04
C GLY A 172 12.75 22.82 18.23
N VAL A 173 13.28 22.01 17.33
CA VAL A 173 12.51 21.02 16.54
C VAL A 173 12.75 19.62 17.09
N VAL A 174 11.71 18.97 17.58
CA VAL A 174 11.75 17.59 18.05
C VAL A 174 11.99 16.69 16.85
N LYS A 175 13.24 16.24 16.66
CA LYS A 175 13.60 15.23 15.67
C LYS A 175 13.53 13.85 16.31
N GLY A 176 12.37 13.28 16.43
CA GLY A 176 12.24 11.91 16.91
C GLY A 176 10.87 11.37 16.56
N GLY A 177 10.82 10.27 15.84
CA GLY A 177 9.58 9.55 15.54
C GLY A 177 8.60 10.21 14.58
N GLN A 178 9.00 11.21 13.82
CA GLN A 178 8.13 12.04 13.01
C GLN A 178 7.88 11.55 11.58
N VAL A 179 8.44 10.44 11.18
CA VAL A 179 8.27 10.00 9.78
C VAL A 179 6.79 9.72 9.47
N ALA A 180 6.03 9.22 10.42
CA ALA A 180 4.60 8.97 10.24
C ALA A 180 3.73 10.20 10.59
N ALA A 181 4.14 11.02 11.55
CA ALA A 181 3.38 12.22 11.92
C ALA A 181 3.44 13.31 10.83
N GLY A 182 4.54 13.39 10.08
CA GLY A 182 4.68 14.32 8.96
C GLY A 182 3.83 14.00 7.72
N THR A 183 3.34 12.78 7.62
CA THR A 183 2.50 12.32 6.49
C THR A 183 1.00 12.41 6.77
N GLY A 184 0.61 12.80 8.00
CA GLY A 184 -0.80 12.89 8.39
C GLY A 184 -1.49 11.55 8.67
N PHE A 185 -0.76 10.44 8.65
CA PHE A 185 -1.30 9.13 8.99
C PHE A 185 -1.24 8.88 10.50
N ARG A 186 -2.26 8.21 11.03
CA ARG A 186 -2.18 7.63 12.37
C ARG A 186 -1.27 6.41 12.29
N SER A 187 -0.28 6.32 13.18
CA SER A 187 0.61 5.15 13.24
C SER A 187 0.77 4.66 14.66
N LEU A 188 0.65 3.35 14.83
CA LEU A 188 1.09 2.60 15.99
C LEU A 188 2.29 1.76 15.57
N TYR A 189 2.96 1.14 16.52
CA TYR A 189 4.12 0.30 16.22
C TYR A 189 3.86 -1.14 16.67
N PHE A 190 4.25 -2.10 15.84
CA PHE A 190 4.32 -3.50 16.20
C PHE A 190 5.74 -4.01 15.96
N ARG A 191 6.40 -4.51 17.01
CA ARG A 191 7.81 -4.96 16.96
C ARG A 191 8.79 -3.93 16.34
N GLY A 192 8.53 -2.64 16.57
CA GLY A 192 9.35 -1.56 16.03
C GLY A 192 9.02 -1.12 14.60
N VAL A 193 8.05 -1.76 13.95
CA VAL A 193 7.58 -1.44 12.60
C VAL A 193 6.32 -0.60 12.67
N PRO A 194 6.20 0.49 11.91
CA PRO A 194 5.01 1.34 11.89
C PRO A 194 3.81 0.59 11.31
N PHE A 195 2.68 0.72 12.00
CA PHE A 195 1.38 0.20 11.60
C PHE A 195 0.51 1.37 11.17
N VAL A 196 0.25 1.51 9.88
CA VAL A 196 -0.35 2.70 9.27
C VAL A 196 -1.73 2.37 8.73
N ALA A 197 -2.69 3.24 9.00
CA ALA A 197 -4.02 3.16 8.41
C ALA A 197 -4.08 3.97 7.11
N ASP A 198 -4.57 3.36 6.05
CA ASP A 198 -4.89 4.00 4.78
C ASP A 198 -6.36 3.71 4.44
N GLU A 199 -7.08 4.71 3.96
CA GLU A 199 -8.49 4.58 3.62
C GLU A 199 -8.73 3.89 2.28
N LYS A 200 -7.67 3.66 1.52
CA LYS A 200 -7.75 3.06 0.17
C LYS A 200 -6.89 1.83 0.06
#